data_e36fcee8eb0ea4acd84fb69833ac9d70
#
_entry.id   e36fcee8eb0ea4acd84fb69833ac9d70
#
_cell.length_a   1.000
_cell.length_b   1.000
_cell.length_c   1.000
_cell.angle_alpha   90.00
_cell.angle_beta   90.00
_cell.angle_gamma   90.00
#
_symmetry.space_group_name_H-M   'P 1'
#
loop_
_entity.id
_entity.type
_entity.pdbx_description
1 polymer ?
#
loop_
_entity_poly.entity_id
_entity_poly.type
_entity_poly.pdbx_seq_one_letter_code
_entity_poly.pdbx_strand_id
1 'polypeptide(L)'
;KPLVRRGRPRQHTASCGLRAALPPLMAATISYSSAAAHRLFCSPPPSVRPSGPSSPLFLSFLLKASLKPRSSLRHRSLPPLSASYADDVFAFDDKPREECGVFGIIGDPDAARMCYLGLHALQHRGQEGAGIVSSDGTALRSRTGLGLVSKVFSRSSELEPLVGSAAIGHNRYSTAGAASALANVQPFVAGYRFGQLAVAHNGNLVNYDSLRCELESKGSVFNTSSDTEVILHLIATSSSGPLLARIVEALEELEGAYSLVFLTADKLFAARDPHGFRPLVMGRRSNGAVAFASETCALGLVGAEYVREVNPGEVIVVDSHDMSINTSCLLSKKPRKCCVFEHVYFALPNSVVFGHPVHAARYNFGAALARESPAPGADIVIPVPDSGFFAALGFAEASGLPFRQGLIRSHYVGRSFIEPNQEERNLAVKLKLAPIDGVLEGKSVVVIDDSIVRGTTSSKIVQLIKNTGKAREVHMRIASPPIVGSCYYGVDTPRAEELISNRLDVEGVRQALGSDSLAFLSLESLKAAFGDEACMFCDACFTRKYPVPPREHEIFNMVDK
;
A
#
# COMPACT_ATOMS: atom_id res chain seq x y z
N LYS A 1 -41.96 47.95 35.52
CA LYS A 1 -43.03 47.39 36.36
C LYS A 1 -43.96 46.54 35.52
N PRO A 2 -44.49 45.37 35.97
CA PRO A 2 -43.96 44.45 36.98
C PRO A 2 -43.75 43.02 36.45
N LEU A 3 -42.91 42.29 37.11
CA LEU A 3 -42.95 40.93 37.58
C LEU A 3 -44.27 40.13 37.46
N VAL A 4 -44.21 38.91 36.89
CA VAL A 4 -44.98 37.76 37.40
C VAL A 4 -44.11 36.49 37.30
N ARG A 5 -44.00 35.80 38.44
CA ARG A 5 -43.37 34.53 38.71
C ARG A 5 -44.31 33.35 38.41
N ARG A 6 -43.69 32.16 38.39
CA ARG A 6 -44.23 30.76 38.64
C ARG A 6 -44.48 29.99 37.33
N GLY A 7 -44.18 28.71 37.23
CA GLY A 7 -43.81 27.71 38.19
C GLY A 7 -43.46 26.40 37.46
N ARG A 8 -42.66 25.54 38.12
CA ARG A 8 -42.43 24.14 37.72
C ARG A 8 -43.65 23.26 38.00
N PRO A 9 -43.85 22.15 37.29
CA PRO A 9 -44.24 20.88 37.92
C PRO A 9 -43.30 19.72 37.53
N ARG A 10 -42.77 19.10 38.47
CA ARG A 10 -42.93 17.79 39.13
C ARG A 10 -42.96 16.57 38.17
N GLN A 11 -42.00 15.71 38.46
CA GLN A 11 -41.85 14.32 38.06
C GLN A 11 -43.11 13.48 38.32
N HIS A 12 -43.42 12.59 37.36
CA HIS A 12 -44.17 11.35 37.64
C HIS A 12 -43.39 10.16 37.08
N THR A 13 -42.93 9.35 38.00
CA THR A 13 -42.48 7.98 37.82
C THR A 13 -43.69 7.09 37.54
N ALA A 14 -43.64 6.28 36.52
CA ALA A 14 -44.50 5.10 36.39
C ALA A 14 -43.65 3.93 35.88
N SER A 15 -43.38 3.02 36.79
CA SER A 15 -42.86 1.69 36.54
C SER A 15 -43.97 0.82 35.95
N CYS A 16 -43.70 0.12 34.86
CA CYS A 16 -44.47 -1.06 34.48
C CYS A 16 -43.49 -2.12 33.93
N GLY A 17 -43.29 -3.16 34.72
CA GLY A 17 -42.52 -4.33 34.35
C GLY A 17 -43.35 -5.27 33.50
N LEU A 18 -42.70 -5.82 32.48
CA LEU A 18 -43.12 -7.07 31.86
C LEU A 18 -41.86 -7.86 31.54
N ARG A 19 -41.62 -8.89 32.35
CA ARG A 19 -40.67 -9.98 32.06
C ARG A 19 -41.25 -10.86 30.97
N ALA A 20 -40.59 -10.98 29.86
CA ALA A 20 -40.76 -12.07 28.91
C ALA A 20 -39.51 -12.95 28.95
N ALA A 21 -39.69 -14.20 29.34
CA ALA A 21 -38.68 -15.23 29.41
C ALA A 21 -38.32 -15.72 28.01
N LEU A 22 -37.03 -15.83 27.70
CA LEU A 22 -36.50 -16.57 26.57
C LEU A 22 -36.03 -17.96 27.05
N PRO A 23 -36.25 -19.03 26.27
CA PRO A 23 -35.81 -20.39 26.63
C PRO A 23 -34.31 -20.57 26.37
N PRO A 24 -33.62 -21.50 27.06
CA PRO A 24 -32.19 -21.71 26.94
C PRO A 24 -31.87 -22.52 25.70
N LEU A 25 -30.92 -22.03 24.87
CA LEU A 25 -30.27 -22.78 23.84
C LEU A 25 -29.24 -23.72 24.45
N MET A 26 -29.39 -25.00 24.15
CA MET A 26 -28.44 -26.07 24.49
C MET A 26 -27.07 -25.82 23.87
N ALA A 27 -26.06 -25.74 24.70
CA ALA A 27 -24.66 -25.86 24.32
C ALA A 27 -24.34 -27.35 24.11
N ALA A 28 -24.08 -27.74 22.87
CA ALA A 28 -23.52 -29.03 22.57
C ALA A 28 -22.00 -28.96 22.70
N THR A 29 -21.49 -29.50 23.79
CA THR A 29 -20.07 -29.72 24.05
C THR A 29 -19.66 -31.00 23.29
N ILE A 30 -18.82 -30.86 22.26
CA ILE A 30 -18.16 -32.00 21.63
C ILE A 30 -16.81 -32.18 22.32
N SER A 31 -16.74 -33.18 23.21
CA SER A 31 -15.52 -33.67 23.79
C SER A 31 -14.84 -34.63 22.81
N TYR A 32 -13.62 -34.31 22.36
CA TYR A 32 -12.75 -35.27 21.72
C TYR A 32 -11.93 -36.00 22.79
N SER A 33 -12.20 -37.31 22.92
CA SER A 33 -11.39 -38.20 23.71
C SER A 33 -10.16 -38.65 22.90
N SER A 34 -9.00 -38.51 23.54
CA SER A 34 -7.73 -39.12 23.16
C SER A 34 -7.78 -40.62 23.38
N ALA A 35 -7.43 -41.41 22.37
CA ALA A 35 -6.86 -42.74 22.59
C ALA A 35 -6.05 -43.25 21.40
N ALA A 36 -4.85 -43.65 21.71
CA ALA A 36 -4.03 -44.76 21.21
C ALA A 36 -3.34 -44.68 19.85
N ALA A 37 -2.08 -44.41 19.98
CA ALA A 37 -0.87 -44.98 19.35
C ALA A 37 -1.01 -46.28 18.54
N HIS A 38 -0.45 -46.26 17.32
CA HIS A 38 0.32 -47.40 16.83
C HIS A 38 1.53 -46.93 16.03
N ARG A 39 2.69 -47.35 16.55
CA ARG A 39 4.01 -47.28 15.91
C ARG A 39 4.03 -48.20 14.70
N LEU A 40 4.49 -47.71 13.56
CA LEU A 40 5.11 -48.55 12.55
C LEU A 40 6.50 -47.98 12.22
N PHE A 41 7.49 -48.76 12.55
CA PHE A 41 8.89 -48.63 12.21
C PHE A 41 9.05 -48.74 10.69
N CYS A 42 9.79 -47.86 10.08
CA CYS A 42 10.51 -48.11 8.84
C CYS A 42 11.96 -47.67 9.01
N SER A 43 12.84 -48.62 8.91
CA SER A 43 14.29 -48.51 8.98
C SER A 43 14.86 -47.85 7.73
N PRO A 44 15.99 -47.11 7.81
CA PRO A 44 16.66 -46.57 6.64
C PRO A 44 17.51 -47.64 5.93
N PRO A 45 17.72 -47.55 4.60
CA PRO A 45 18.59 -48.43 3.85
C PRO A 45 20.07 -48.10 4.07
N PRO A 46 20.98 -49.08 3.86
CA PRO A 46 22.38 -48.99 4.25
C PRO A 46 23.23 -48.17 3.29
N SER A 47 24.21 -47.49 3.88
CA SER A 47 25.28 -46.76 3.23
C SER A 47 26.22 -47.68 2.45
N VAL A 48 26.44 -47.39 1.16
CA VAL A 48 27.53 -47.97 0.36
C VAL A 48 28.62 -46.90 0.23
N ARG A 49 29.82 -47.22 0.76
CA ARG A 49 31.05 -46.49 0.49
C ARG A 49 31.68 -47.02 -0.81
N PRO A 50 32.23 -46.22 -1.68
CA PRO A 50 33.19 -46.67 -2.67
C PRO A 50 34.62 -46.39 -2.20
N SER A 51 35.44 -47.44 -2.30
CA SER A 51 36.89 -47.44 -2.24
C SER A 51 37.49 -46.81 -3.51
N GLY A 52 38.52 -45.96 -3.35
CA GLY A 52 39.41 -45.54 -4.46
C GLY A 52 40.48 -46.61 -4.77
N PRO A 53 41.56 -46.33 -5.49
CA PRO A 53 41.97 -45.16 -6.26
C PRO A 53 42.45 -45.47 -7.70
N SER A 54 42.68 -44.53 -8.56
CA SER A 54 43.85 -44.41 -9.45
C SER A 54 43.69 -43.35 -10.58
N SER A 55 44.58 -42.40 -10.58
CA SER A 55 44.93 -41.52 -11.71
C SER A 55 45.88 -42.26 -12.70
N PRO A 56 46.41 -41.65 -13.77
CA PRO A 56 46.07 -40.50 -14.62
C PRO A 56 46.15 -40.83 -16.13
N LEU A 57 45.89 -39.91 -17.04
CA LEU A 57 46.71 -39.55 -18.21
C LEU A 57 45.92 -38.77 -19.30
N PHE A 58 46.46 -37.59 -19.59
CA PHE A 58 46.69 -36.97 -20.88
C PHE A 58 45.62 -37.04 -22.01
N LEU A 59 45.15 -35.88 -22.49
CA LEU A 59 45.53 -35.38 -23.83
C LEU A 59 45.13 -33.90 -24.04
N SER A 60 46.15 -33.09 -24.20
CA SER A 60 46.12 -31.73 -24.76
C SER A 60 45.94 -31.78 -26.29
N PHE A 61 44.99 -31.03 -26.85
CA PHE A 61 45.01 -30.66 -28.24
C PHE A 61 45.00 -29.14 -28.38
N LEU A 62 46.18 -28.65 -28.74
CA LEU A 62 46.41 -27.29 -29.27
C LEU A 62 45.96 -27.25 -30.72
N LEU A 63 45.08 -26.34 -31.06
CA LEU A 63 44.89 -25.86 -32.42
C LEU A 63 45.12 -24.35 -32.45
N LYS A 64 46.32 -23.97 -32.88
CA LYS A 64 46.66 -22.62 -33.32
C LYS A 64 45.98 -22.36 -34.67
N ALA A 65 45.12 -21.37 -34.74
CA ALA A 65 44.74 -20.75 -36.01
C ALA A 65 45.16 -19.28 -35.98
N SER A 66 46.12 -18.97 -36.84
CA SER A 66 46.63 -17.66 -37.13
C SER A 66 45.59 -16.87 -37.95
N LEU A 67 45.20 -15.70 -37.49
CA LEU A 67 44.47 -14.72 -38.30
C LEU A 67 45.21 -13.39 -38.30
N LYS A 68 45.56 -12.95 -39.52
CA LYS A 68 46.17 -11.67 -39.85
C LYS A 68 45.22 -10.50 -39.58
N PRO A 69 45.75 -9.30 -39.28
CA PRO A 69 44.93 -8.12 -39.04
C PRO A 69 44.43 -7.52 -40.36
N ARG A 70 43.14 -7.23 -40.44
CA ARG A 70 42.55 -6.39 -41.50
C ARG A 70 42.00 -5.09 -40.88
N SER A 71 42.60 -4.02 -41.36
CA SER A 71 42.20 -2.61 -41.50
C SER A 71 40.95 -2.08 -40.82
N SER A 72 41.16 -1.05 -40.01
CA SER A 72 40.38 0.16 -39.69
C SER A 72 38.95 0.22 -40.22
N LEU A 73 37.98 0.04 -39.32
CA LEU A 73 36.62 0.58 -39.44
C LEU A 73 36.47 1.73 -38.44
N ARG A 74 36.21 2.91 -38.99
CA ARG A 74 35.94 4.15 -38.23
C ARG A 74 34.76 3.92 -37.30
N HIS A 75 34.96 4.12 -35.99
CA HIS A 75 33.90 4.30 -35.02
C HIS A 75 33.08 5.53 -35.41
N ARG A 76 31.87 5.33 -35.93
CA ARG A 76 30.81 6.33 -35.84
C ARG A 76 30.27 6.29 -34.39
N SER A 77 30.57 7.32 -33.64
CA SER A 77 29.91 7.59 -32.36
C SER A 77 28.41 7.78 -32.61
N LEU A 78 27.61 6.91 -32.06
CA LEU A 78 26.17 7.12 -31.94
C LEU A 78 25.92 8.29 -30.96
N PRO A 79 24.96 9.18 -31.24
CA PRO A 79 24.62 10.25 -30.31
C PRO A 79 24.09 9.65 -29.01
N PRO A 80 24.29 10.34 -27.87
CA PRO A 80 23.74 9.86 -26.61
C PRO A 80 22.20 9.84 -26.71
N LEU A 81 21.59 8.70 -26.40
CA LEU A 81 20.15 8.56 -26.26
C LEU A 81 19.70 9.53 -25.14
N SER A 82 18.89 10.50 -25.53
CA SER A 82 18.28 11.43 -24.60
C SER A 82 17.42 10.69 -23.58
N ALA A 83 17.48 11.11 -22.33
CA ALA A 83 16.80 10.52 -21.17
C ALA A 83 15.25 10.49 -21.26
N SER A 84 14.66 11.04 -22.32
CA SER A 84 13.19 11.13 -22.52
C SER A 84 12.53 9.82 -22.98
N TYR A 85 13.29 8.77 -23.28
CA TYR A 85 12.73 7.47 -23.72
C TYR A 85 12.55 6.45 -22.59
N ALA A 86 13.01 6.74 -21.37
CA ALA A 86 12.91 5.80 -20.26
C ALA A 86 11.51 5.77 -19.61
N ASP A 87 10.72 6.85 -19.72
CA ASP A 87 9.45 6.98 -19.02
C ASP A 87 8.27 6.30 -19.72
N ASP A 88 8.33 6.10 -21.04
CA ASP A 88 7.24 5.47 -21.81
C ASP A 88 7.16 3.93 -21.68
N VAL A 89 8.19 3.29 -21.13
CA VAL A 89 8.24 1.82 -21.01
C VAL A 89 7.38 1.29 -19.84
N PHE A 90 7.01 2.14 -18.90
CA PHE A 90 6.21 1.78 -17.72
C PHE A 90 4.69 1.88 -17.89
N ALA A 91 4.19 2.19 -19.08
CA ALA A 91 2.77 2.42 -19.38
C ALA A 91 1.87 1.16 -19.33
N PHE A 92 2.22 0.18 -18.49
CA PHE A 92 1.45 -1.06 -18.31
C PHE A 92 0.64 -1.11 -17.02
N ASP A 93 0.87 -0.20 -16.08
CA ASP A 93 0.13 -0.10 -14.82
C ASP A 93 -0.71 1.16 -14.86
N ASP A 94 -1.95 0.99 -15.34
CA ASP A 94 -2.96 2.04 -15.50
C ASP A 94 -3.73 2.29 -14.20
N LYS A 95 -3.42 1.52 -13.15
CA LYS A 95 -4.01 1.69 -11.83
C LYS A 95 -3.27 2.78 -11.06
N PRO A 96 -3.95 3.46 -10.12
CA PRO A 96 -3.26 4.33 -9.19
C PRO A 96 -2.13 3.54 -8.55
N ARG A 97 -0.93 4.11 -8.62
CA ARG A 97 0.25 3.39 -8.16
C ARG A 97 0.33 3.49 -6.65
N GLU A 98 1.00 2.49 -6.10
CA GLU A 98 1.07 2.13 -4.69
C GLU A 98 1.60 3.27 -3.83
N GLU A 99 1.29 3.20 -2.55
CA GLU A 99 1.70 4.13 -1.52
C GLU A 99 2.83 3.54 -0.71
N CYS A 100 3.61 4.40 -0.01
CA CYS A 100 4.63 3.95 0.93
C CYS A 100 4.06 3.10 2.06
N GLY A 101 4.87 2.20 2.63
CA GLY A 101 4.56 1.44 3.83
C GLY A 101 5.55 1.76 4.94
N VAL A 102 5.06 2.00 6.17
CA VAL A 102 5.89 2.21 7.36
C VAL A 102 5.68 1.10 8.37
N PHE A 103 6.76 0.73 9.05
CA PHE A 103 6.75 -0.20 10.17
C PHE A 103 7.70 0.29 11.25
N GLY A 104 7.33 0.13 12.52
CA GLY A 104 8.19 0.43 13.67
C GLY A 104 7.95 -0.58 14.78
N ILE A 105 9.00 -0.95 15.52
CA ILE A 105 8.92 -1.85 16.67
C ILE A 105 9.94 -1.45 17.74
N ILE A 106 9.56 -1.58 19.00
CA ILE A 106 10.42 -1.34 20.15
C ILE A 106 10.17 -2.36 21.26
N GLY A 107 11.23 -2.74 21.98
CA GLY A 107 11.18 -3.74 23.05
C GLY A 107 11.33 -5.19 22.57
N ASP A 108 11.73 -5.41 21.31
CA ASP A 108 11.98 -6.75 20.77
C ASP A 108 13.48 -6.99 20.54
N PRO A 109 14.08 -8.04 21.09
CA PRO A 109 15.52 -8.29 20.93
C PRO A 109 15.92 -8.54 19.45
N ASP A 110 14.97 -8.88 18.59
CA ASP A 110 15.18 -9.15 17.16
C ASP A 110 14.46 -8.08 16.29
N ALA A 111 14.46 -6.82 16.76
CA ALA A 111 13.66 -5.72 16.20
C ALA A 111 13.89 -5.52 14.70
N ALA A 112 15.13 -5.58 14.22
CA ALA A 112 15.46 -5.41 12.80
C ALA A 112 14.84 -6.51 11.93
N ARG A 113 14.83 -7.76 12.41
CA ARG A 113 14.19 -8.88 11.71
C ARG A 113 12.68 -8.77 11.73
N MET A 114 12.09 -8.35 12.86
CA MET A 114 10.64 -8.07 12.91
C MET A 114 10.27 -6.95 11.94
N CYS A 115 11.09 -5.91 11.87
CA CYS A 115 10.92 -4.82 10.91
C CYS A 115 10.99 -5.33 9.45
N TYR A 116 11.98 -6.16 9.12
CA TYR A 116 12.07 -6.81 7.80
C TYR A 116 10.80 -7.60 7.45
N LEU A 117 10.27 -8.41 8.37
CA LEU A 117 9.04 -9.18 8.16
C LEU A 117 7.82 -8.24 8.00
N GLY A 118 7.72 -7.20 8.83
CA GLY A 118 6.67 -6.19 8.71
C GLY A 118 6.68 -5.48 7.36
N LEU A 119 7.87 -5.06 6.88
CA LEU A 119 8.02 -4.47 5.55
C LEU A 119 7.71 -5.48 4.43
N HIS A 120 8.06 -6.75 4.60
CA HIS A 120 7.73 -7.78 3.62
C HIS A 120 6.21 -7.97 3.49
N ALA A 121 5.47 -7.92 4.61
CA ALA A 121 4.00 -7.92 4.59
C ALA A 121 3.41 -6.69 3.89
N LEU A 122 4.11 -5.55 3.97
CA LEU A 122 3.73 -4.27 3.34
C LEU A 122 4.33 -4.07 1.94
N GLN A 123 4.93 -5.12 1.32
CA GLN A 123 5.62 -4.99 0.04
C GLN A 123 4.70 -4.50 -1.10
N HIS A 124 3.41 -4.78 -1.02
CA HIS A 124 2.41 -4.29 -1.99
C HIS A 124 2.30 -2.77 -1.99
N ARG A 125 2.70 -2.08 -0.90
CA ARG A 125 2.64 -0.61 -0.78
C ARG A 125 3.82 0.10 -1.43
N GLY A 126 4.98 -0.55 -1.62
CA GLY A 126 6.15 0.07 -2.22
C GLY A 126 7.16 -0.95 -2.72
N GLN A 127 7.70 -0.75 -3.93
CA GLN A 127 8.58 -1.71 -4.61
C GLN A 127 9.88 -1.09 -5.14
N GLU A 128 10.04 0.23 -5.03
CA GLU A 128 11.17 0.96 -5.61
C GLU A 128 12.40 1.01 -4.70
N GLY A 129 12.18 0.93 -3.41
CA GLY A 129 13.24 0.92 -2.41
C GLY A 129 12.74 0.46 -1.05
N ALA A 130 13.65 0.01 -0.22
CA ALA A 130 13.39 -0.36 1.16
C ALA A 130 14.53 0.07 2.08
N GLY A 131 14.21 0.36 3.32
CA GLY A 131 15.19 0.69 4.32
C GLY A 131 14.77 0.32 5.73
N ILE A 132 15.75 0.03 6.57
CA ILE A 132 15.58 -0.24 8.00
C ILE A 132 16.63 0.57 8.77
N VAL A 133 16.18 1.19 9.86
CA VAL A 133 17.04 1.80 10.88
C VAL A 133 16.77 1.14 12.21
N SER A 134 17.82 0.65 12.88
CA SER A 134 17.72 0.03 14.20
C SER A 134 18.45 0.86 15.27
N SER A 135 18.10 0.64 16.54
CA SER A 135 18.75 1.23 17.70
C SER A 135 19.13 0.17 18.73
N ASP A 136 20.38 0.24 19.22
CA ASP A 136 20.88 -0.57 20.33
C ASP A 136 20.78 0.15 21.70
N GLY A 137 20.06 1.27 21.76
CA GLY A 137 19.95 2.13 22.94
C GLY A 137 21.01 3.22 23.01
N THR A 138 22.02 3.23 22.12
CA THR A 138 23.11 4.22 22.10
C THR A 138 23.28 4.89 20.74
N ALA A 139 23.13 4.13 19.66
CA ALA A 139 23.35 4.61 18.29
C ALA A 139 22.34 4.02 17.32
N LEU A 140 22.05 4.78 16.25
CA LEU A 140 21.25 4.32 15.14
C LEU A 140 22.13 3.69 14.05
N ARG A 141 21.68 2.57 13.51
CA ARG A 141 22.29 1.88 12.37
C ARG A 141 21.30 1.78 11.24
N SER A 142 21.72 2.16 10.05
CA SER A 142 20.85 2.25 8.86
C SER A 142 21.34 1.35 7.73
N ARG A 143 20.38 0.74 7.04
CA ARG A 143 20.57 0.08 5.75
C ARG A 143 19.41 0.42 4.83
N THR A 144 19.72 0.99 3.66
CA THR A 144 18.75 1.33 2.61
C THR A 144 19.21 0.77 1.27
N GLY A 145 18.29 0.55 0.35
CA GLY A 145 18.61 0.09 -1.01
C GLY A 145 17.43 0.23 -1.97
N LEU A 146 17.72 0.18 -3.27
CA LEU A 146 16.70 0.19 -4.32
C LEU A 146 16.17 -1.21 -4.60
N GLY A 147 14.86 -1.31 -4.79
CA GLY A 147 14.12 -2.53 -5.12
C GLY A 147 13.34 -3.12 -3.95
N LEU A 148 12.88 -4.35 -4.14
CA LEU A 148 12.06 -5.07 -3.15
C LEU A 148 12.81 -5.30 -1.84
N VAL A 149 12.08 -5.43 -0.74
CA VAL A 149 12.62 -5.76 0.59
C VAL A 149 13.51 -7.00 0.54
N SER A 150 13.04 -8.06 -0.14
CA SER A 150 13.81 -9.31 -0.33
C SER A 150 15.07 -9.14 -1.18
N LYS A 151 15.15 -8.11 -2.03
CA LYS A 151 16.35 -7.79 -2.82
C LYS A 151 17.36 -6.97 -2.00
N VAL A 152 16.88 -5.96 -1.26
CA VAL A 152 17.72 -5.09 -0.42
C VAL A 152 18.32 -5.88 0.75
N PHE A 153 17.55 -6.81 1.32
CA PHE A 153 17.93 -7.67 2.44
C PHE A 153 18.02 -9.14 2.00
N SER A 154 18.71 -9.40 0.88
CA SER A 154 18.79 -10.73 0.25
C SER A 154 19.61 -11.75 1.04
N ARG A 155 20.47 -11.30 1.95
CA ARG A 155 21.35 -12.13 2.78
C ARG A 155 21.18 -11.77 4.25
N SER A 156 21.31 -12.76 5.13
CA SER A 156 21.30 -12.52 6.60
C SER A 156 22.34 -11.49 7.04
N SER A 157 23.50 -11.46 6.37
CA SER A 157 24.57 -10.49 6.62
C SER A 157 24.17 -9.02 6.39
N GLU A 158 23.07 -8.77 5.67
CA GLU A 158 22.52 -7.41 5.46
C GLU A 158 21.76 -6.91 6.69
N LEU A 159 21.20 -7.81 7.51
CA LEU A 159 20.51 -7.52 8.76
C LEU A 159 21.43 -7.56 9.99
N GLU A 160 22.52 -8.33 9.95
CA GLU A 160 23.45 -8.49 11.08
C GLU A 160 23.98 -7.17 11.66
N PRO A 161 24.29 -6.13 10.87
CA PRO A 161 24.72 -4.84 11.43
C PRO A 161 23.60 -4.07 12.14
N LEU A 162 22.32 -4.41 11.87
CA LEU A 162 21.16 -3.74 12.41
C LEU A 162 20.79 -4.34 13.78
N VAL A 163 21.66 -4.19 14.75
CA VAL A 163 21.46 -4.70 16.11
C VAL A 163 20.59 -3.78 16.95
N GLY A 164 20.00 -4.34 18.02
CA GLY A 164 19.26 -3.60 19.04
C GLY A 164 17.81 -4.03 19.18
N SER A 165 17.12 -3.41 20.13
CA SER A 165 15.75 -3.77 20.53
C SER A 165 14.68 -2.85 19.95
N ALA A 166 15.05 -1.89 19.11
CA ALA A 166 14.11 -1.01 18.41
C ALA A 166 14.51 -0.88 16.94
N ALA A 167 13.52 -0.78 16.04
CA ALA A 167 13.74 -0.55 14.62
C ALA A 167 12.54 0.14 13.97
N ILE A 168 12.83 0.97 12.94
CA ILE A 168 11.82 1.47 12.01
C ILE A 168 12.21 1.12 10.58
N GLY A 169 11.21 1.00 9.71
CA GLY A 169 11.44 0.67 8.31
C GLY A 169 10.41 1.30 7.38
N HIS A 170 10.79 1.32 6.11
CA HIS A 170 10.03 1.96 5.05
C HIS A 170 10.11 1.16 3.75
N ASN A 171 8.97 1.00 3.09
CA ASN A 171 8.86 0.58 1.69
C ASN A 171 8.55 1.81 0.86
N ARG A 172 9.42 2.12 -0.09
CA ARG A 172 9.29 3.32 -0.91
C ARG A 172 8.47 3.07 -2.16
N TYR A 173 7.55 3.99 -2.39
CA TYR A 173 7.02 4.34 -3.69
C TYR A 173 7.19 5.86 -3.91
N SER A 174 7.51 6.31 -5.14
CA SER A 174 7.80 7.73 -5.42
C SER A 174 6.52 8.53 -5.61
N THR A 175 6.11 9.26 -4.59
CA THR A 175 5.12 10.34 -4.69
C THR A 175 5.81 11.69 -4.91
N ALA A 176 6.98 11.86 -4.32
CA ALA A 176 7.85 13.03 -4.50
C ALA A 176 9.30 12.60 -4.70
N GLY A 177 10.01 13.28 -5.61
CA GLY A 177 11.43 13.02 -5.93
C GLY A 177 11.67 11.86 -6.90
N ALA A 178 12.88 11.83 -7.50
CA ALA A 178 13.24 10.82 -8.51
C ALA A 178 13.22 9.40 -7.94
N ALA A 179 12.50 8.48 -8.59
CA ALA A 179 12.34 7.08 -8.18
C ALA A 179 13.69 6.34 -8.07
N SER A 180 14.63 6.61 -8.96
CA SER A 180 15.94 5.98 -9.02
C SER A 180 16.97 6.55 -8.04
N ALA A 181 16.65 7.62 -7.29
CA ALA A 181 17.58 8.25 -6.36
C ALA A 181 17.64 7.51 -5.03
N LEU A 182 18.76 6.84 -4.75
CA LEU A 182 19.00 6.16 -3.47
C LEU A 182 18.90 7.13 -2.28
N ALA A 183 19.27 8.39 -2.45
CA ALA A 183 19.16 9.43 -1.43
C ALA A 183 17.71 9.64 -0.93
N ASN A 184 16.71 9.31 -1.75
CA ASN A 184 15.29 9.42 -1.41
C ASN A 184 14.73 8.18 -0.70
N VAL A 185 15.52 7.11 -0.49
CA VAL A 185 15.06 5.90 0.20
C VAL A 185 15.11 6.10 1.71
N GLN A 186 13.96 6.03 2.33
CA GLN A 186 13.78 6.18 3.79
C GLN A 186 14.04 4.85 4.53
N PRO A 187 14.25 4.87 5.89
CA PRO A 187 14.17 6.02 6.79
C PRO A 187 15.35 6.98 6.64
N PHE A 188 15.09 8.29 6.77
CA PHE A 188 16.14 9.29 6.84
C PHE A 188 16.69 9.41 8.25
N VAL A 189 18.00 9.60 8.39
CA VAL A 189 18.69 9.76 9.66
C VAL A 189 19.36 11.13 9.71
N ALA A 190 19.05 11.93 10.72
CA ALA A 190 19.69 13.20 10.97
C ALA A 190 20.38 13.21 12.35
N GLY A 191 21.56 13.84 12.41
CA GLY A 191 22.29 14.07 13.65
C GLY A 191 22.03 15.47 14.19
N TYR A 192 21.57 15.56 15.43
CA TYR A 192 21.33 16.81 16.13
C TYR A 192 22.25 16.91 17.36
N ARG A 193 22.36 18.12 17.95
CA ARG A 193 23.08 18.32 19.24
C ARG A 193 22.52 17.47 20.40
N PHE A 194 21.30 16.96 20.28
CA PHE A 194 20.62 16.13 21.27
C PHE A 194 20.55 14.64 20.87
N GLY A 195 21.35 14.21 19.88
CA GLY A 195 21.42 12.83 19.41
C GLY A 195 20.96 12.64 17.97
N GLN A 196 20.82 11.39 17.56
CA GLN A 196 20.32 11.01 16.23
C GLN A 196 18.81 10.83 16.26
N LEU A 197 18.15 11.17 15.16
CA LEU A 197 16.73 10.92 14.91
C LEU A 197 16.58 10.32 13.51
N ALA A 198 15.83 9.21 13.42
CA ALA A 198 15.41 8.64 12.15
C ALA A 198 13.91 8.89 11.94
N VAL A 199 13.49 9.02 10.68
CA VAL A 199 12.07 9.18 10.29
C VAL A 199 11.72 8.36 9.07
N ALA A 200 10.53 7.72 9.10
CA ALA A 200 9.89 7.11 7.95
C ALA A 200 8.46 7.66 7.80
N HIS A 201 8.06 7.94 6.57
CA HIS A 201 6.84 8.65 6.20
C HIS A 201 6.05 7.89 5.14
N ASN A 202 4.77 7.70 5.40
CA ASN A 202 3.77 7.31 4.42
C ASN A 202 2.77 8.44 4.26
N GLY A 203 2.75 9.09 3.11
CA GLY A 203 1.89 10.22 2.80
C GLY A 203 2.48 11.17 1.77
N ASN A 204 2.00 12.41 1.77
CA ASN A 204 2.49 13.51 0.95
C ASN A 204 2.10 14.84 1.58
N LEU A 205 3.06 15.76 1.67
CA LEU A 205 2.88 17.09 2.25
C LEU A 205 2.49 18.09 1.18
N VAL A 206 1.30 18.68 1.32
CA VAL A 206 0.74 19.65 0.35
C VAL A 206 1.48 20.98 0.39
N ASN A 207 2.09 21.34 1.51
CA ASN A 207 2.85 22.59 1.66
C ASN A 207 4.37 22.42 1.59
N TYR A 208 4.84 21.27 1.09
CA TYR A 208 6.26 20.90 1.03
C TYR A 208 7.13 21.98 0.38
N ASP A 209 6.78 22.43 -0.84
CA ASP A 209 7.60 23.37 -1.61
C ASP A 209 7.77 24.71 -0.87
N SER A 210 6.69 25.22 -0.26
CA SER A 210 6.77 26.48 0.50
C SER A 210 7.61 26.36 1.77
N LEU A 211 7.48 25.26 2.51
CA LEU A 211 8.29 24.99 3.69
C LEU A 211 9.76 24.81 3.31
N ARG A 212 10.06 24.11 2.23
CA ARG A 212 11.42 23.95 1.72
C ARG A 212 12.04 25.27 1.35
N CYS A 213 11.38 26.11 0.55
CA CYS A 213 11.86 27.45 0.18
C CYS A 213 12.12 28.32 1.41
N GLU A 214 11.25 28.28 2.41
CA GLU A 214 11.44 29.02 3.66
C GLU A 214 12.67 28.54 4.41
N LEU A 215 12.83 27.22 4.59
CA LEU A 215 13.97 26.63 5.27
C LEU A 215 15.29 26.89 4.54
N GLU A 216 15.32 26.77 3.19
CA GLU A 216 16.49 27.10 2.37
C GLU A 216 16.86 28.59 2.50
N SER A 217 15.89 29.50 2.57
CA SER A 217 16.14 30.93 2.81
C SER A 217 16.77 31.22 4.18
N LYS A 218 16.53 30.33 5.15
CA LYS A 218 17.15 30.36 6.50
C LYS A 218 18.48 29.61 6.58
N GLY A 219 18.98 29.06 5.45
CA GLY A 219 20.27 28.38 5.34
C GLY A 219 20.22 26.86 5.53
N SER A 220 19.06 26.23 5.53
CA SER A 220 18.95 24.77 5.52
C SER A 220 19.47 24.18 4.21
N VAL A 221 20.21 23.07 4.30
CA VAL A 221 20.77 22.35 3.15
C VAL A 221 20.06 21.00 3.04
N PHE A 222 19.42 20.76 1.91
CA PHE A 222 18.71 19.51 1.65
C PHE A 222 19.59 18.52 0.85
N ASN A 223 19.52 17.24 1.21
CA ASN A 223 20.27 16.17 0.57
C ASN A 223 19.39 15.32 -0.35
N THR A 224 18.06 15.47 -0.24
CA THR A 224 17.08 14.69 -0.97
C THR A 224 16.06 15.62 -1.67
N SER A 225 15.29 15.05 -2.58
CA SER A 225 14.12 15.71 -3.16
C SER A 225 12.80 15.22 -2.53
N SER A 226 12.87 14.50 -1.41
CA SER A 226 11.70 13.99 -0.68
C SER A 226 11.10 15.08 0.22
N ASP A 227 9.79 15.14 0.27
CA ASP A 227 9.04 16.00 1.20
C ASP A 227 9.32 15.69 2.68
N THR A 228 9.69 14.45 2.99
CA THR A 228 9.96 13.99 4.35
C THR A 228 11.16 14.68 5.00
N GLU A 229 12.15 15.12 4.21
CA GLU A 229 13.35 15.79 4.77
C GLU A 229 13.01 17.12 5.43
N VAL A 230 11.97 17.82 4.96
CA VAL A 230 11.47 19.06 5.56
C VAL A 230 11.15 18.88 7.06
N ILE A 231 10.58 17.72 7.42
CA ILE A 231 10.22 17.40 8.82
C ILE A 231 11.46 17.44 9.73
N LEU A 232 12.58 16.88 9.27
CA LEU A 232 13.83 16.88 10.04
C LEU A 232 14.37 18.30 10.24
N HIS A 233 14.27 19.16 9.22
CA HIS A 233 14.69 20.55 9.32
C HIS A 233 13.78 21.37 10.24
N LEU A 234 12.47 21.18 10.22
CA LEU A 234 11.53 21.82 11.14
C LEU A 234 11.84 21.42 12.60
N ILE A 235 12.08 20.14 12.86
CA ILE A 235 12.49 19.68 14.21
C ILE A 235 13.83 20.31 14.63
N ALA A 236 14.78 20.46 13.71
CA ALA A 236 16.09 21.06 13.99
C ALA A 236 15.99 22.55 14.36
N THR A 237 15.13 23.29 13.67
CA THR A 237 14.94 24.74 13.83
C THR A 237 13.97 25.12 14.94
N SER A 238 13.19 24.17 15.47
CA SER A 238 12.25 24.39 16.57
C SER A 238 12.93 25.02 17.81
N SER A 239 12.26 25.97 18.41
CA SER A 239 12.69 26.66 19.63
C SER A 239 12.43 25.87 20.92
N SER A 240 11.56 24.86 20.87
CA SER A 240 11.16 24.04 22.02
C SER A 240 12.34 23.26 22.63
N GLY A 241 12.31 23.01 23.93
CA GLY A 241 13.37 22.30 24.64
C GLY A 241 13.32 20.78 24.44
N PRO A 242 12.26 20.09 24.89
CA PRO A 242 12.12 18.63 24.80
C PRO A 242 11.89 18.18 23.34
N LEU A 243 12.45 17.02 22.95
CA LEU A 243 12.30 16.48 21.58
C LEU A 243 10.84 16.26 21.19
N LEU A 244 9.99 15.73 22.08
CA LEU A 244 8.56 15.57 21.80
C LEU A 244 7.89 16.91 21.44
N ALA A 245 8.20 17.97 22.17
CA ALA A 245 7.65 19.30 21.88
C ALA A 245 8.12 19.82 20.51
N ARG A 246 9.40 19.58 20.14
CA ARG A 246 9.93 19.91 18.81
C ARG A 246 9.23 19.14 17.69
N ILE A 247 8.97 17.84 17.91
CA ILE A 247 8.23 17.03 16.96
C ILE A 247 6.81 17.57 16.81
N VAL A 248 6.10 17.85 17.90
CA VAL A 248 4.74 18.41 17.86
C VAL A 248 4.71 19.76 17.15
N GLU A 249 5.63 20.68 17.49
CA GLU A 249 5.75 22.00 16.83
C GLU A 249 5.98 21.84 15.32
N ALA A 250 6.90 20.96 14.92
CA ALA A 250 7.15 20.67 13.51
C ALA A 250 5.92 20.09 12.80
N LEU A 251 5.16 19.20 13.44
CA LEU A 251 3.97 18.58 12.86
C LEU A 251 2.78 19.54 12.73
N GLU A 252 2.71 20.59 13.55
CA GLU A 252 1.70 21.66 13.45
C GLU A 252 1.88 22.54 12.20
N GLU A 253 3.12 22.61 11.67
CA GLU A 253 3.44 23.36 10.45
C GLU A 253 3.11 22.57 9.17
N LEU A 254 2.86 21.25 9.27
CA LEU A 254 2.63 20.39 8.13
C LEU A 254 1.15 20.43 7.66
N GLU A 255 0.97 20.58 6.37
CA GLU A 255 -0.32 20.42 5.70
C GLU A 255 -0.25 19.20 4.75
N GLY A 256 -1.27 18.35 4.79
CA GLY A 256 -1.35 17.17 3.92
C GLY A 256 -1.54 15.89 4.70
N ALA A 257 -1.08 14.79 4.10
CA ALA A 257 -1.25 13.45 4.64
C ALA A 257 0.07 12.91 5.19
N TYR A 258 0.07 12.43 6.43
CA TYR A 258 1.22 11.74 6.97
C TYR A 258 0.86 10.68 8.01
N SER A 259 1.48 9.52 7.88
CA SER A 259 1.68 8.53 8.93
C SER A 259 3.18 8.35 9.10
N LEU A 260 3.67 8.72 10.28
CA LEU A 260 5.09 8.85 10.59
C LEU A 260 5.50 7.90 11.70
N VAL A 261 6.69 7.32 11.56
CA VAL A 261 7.39 6.68 12.67
C VAL A 261 8.77 7.31 12.80
N PHE A 262 9.16 7.66 14.05
CA PHE A 262 10.48 8.19 14.35
C PHE A 262 11.20 7.27 15.34
N LEU A 263 12.52 7.23 15.25
CA LEU A 263 13.37 6.46 16.15
C LEU A 263 14.53 7.31 16.65
N THR A 264 14.69 7.36 17.97
CA THR A 264 15.92 7.80 18.63
C THR A 264 16.69 6.61 19.21
N ALA A 265 17.76 6.87 19.93
CA ALA A 265 18.48 5.82 20.64
C ALA A 265 17.56 5.05 21.62
N ASP A 266 16.66 5.75 22.29
CA ASP A 266 15.88 5.26 23.43
C ASP A 266 14.34 5.31 23.25
N LYS A 267 13.82 5.92 22.17
CA LYS A 267 12.37 6.12 22.00
C LYS A 267 11.91 5.84 20.57
N LEU A 268 10.70 5.30 20.47
CA LEU A 268 9.93 5.18 19.23
C LEU A 268 8.74 6.13 19.29
N PHE A 269 8.54 6.91 18.22
CA PHE A 269 7.39 7.79 18.09
C PHE A 269 6.55 7.33 16.90
N ALA A 270 5.23 7.45 17.03
CA ALA A 270 4.28 7.26 15.94
C ALA A 270 3.34 8.46 15.90
N ALA A 271 3.18 9.06 14.72
CA ALA A 271 2.33 10.24 14.56
C ALA A 271 1.45 10.12 13.32
N ARG A 272 0.26 10.69 13.38
CA ARG A 272 -0.70 10.70 12.28
C ARG A 272 -1.26 12.09 12.05
N ASP A 273 -1.49 12.46 10.78
CA ASP A 273 -2.03 13.76 10.43
C ASP A 273 -3.39 14.04 11.07
N PRO A 274 -3.79 15.33 11.22
CA PRO A 274 -5.04 15.72 11.88
C PRO A 274 -6.33 15.21 11.21
N HIS A 275 -6.28 14.86 9.91
CA HIS A 275 -7.39 14.25 9.19
C HIS A 275 -7.36 12.71 9.24
N GLY A 276 -6.20 12.11 9.51
CA GLY A 276 -5.97 10.67 9.48
C GLY A 276 -6.11 10.07 8.08
N PHE A 277 -5.56 10.76 7.07
CA PHE A 277 -5.66 10.32 5.68
C PHE A 277 -5.08 8.91 5.48
N ARG A 278 -3.84 8.69 5.97
CA ARG A 278 -3.16 7.41 5.81
C ARG A 278 -3.35 6.52 7.03
N PRO A 279 -3.40 5.18 6.84
CA PRO A 279 -3.57 4.27 7.96
C PRO A 279 -2.29 4.15 8.79
N LEU A 280 -2.45 4.04 10.11
CA LEU A 280 -1.41 3.70 11.06
C LEU A 280 -2.03 2.99 12.25
N VAL A 281 -1.59 1.77 12.51
CA VAL A 281 -2.10 0.88 13.56
C VAL A 281 -1.02 0.55 14.58
N MET A 282 -1.44 0.31 15.82
CA MET A 282 -0.59 -0.14 16.92
C MET A 282 -0.94 -1.57 17.31
N GLY A 283 0.08 -2.39 17.52
CA GLY A 283 -0.03 -3.74 18.03
C GLY A 283 0.95 -4.01 19.17
N ARG A 284 0.74 -5.10 19.87
CA ARG A 284 1.60 -5.57 20.97
C ARG A 284 1.92 -7.05 20.79
N ARG A 285 3.19 -7.42 20.92
CA ARG A 285 3.63 -8.81 20.91
C ARG A 285 3.51 -9.44 22.30
N SER A 286 3.49 -10.75 22.35
CA SER A 286 3.40 -11.51 23.61
C SER A 286 4.59 -11.27 24.56
N ASN A 287 5.75 -10.85 24.04
CA ASN A 287 6.92 -10.46 24.83
C ASN A 287 6.85 -9.00 25.35
N GLY A 288 5.74 -8.29 25.13
CA GLY A 288 5.53 -6.91 25.56
C GLY A 288 5.96 -5.85 24.54
N ALA A 289 6.68 -6.20 23.47
CA ALA A 289 7.11 -5.27 22.44
C ALA A 289 5.92 -4.58 21.77
N VAL A 290 6.09 -3.28 21.47
CA VAL A 290 5.08 -2.46 20.81
C VAL A 290 5.47 -2.27 19.34
N ALA A 291 4.51 -2.50 18.44
CA ALA A 291 4.70 -2.34 17.01
C ALA A 291 3.71 -1.32 16.43
N PHE A 292 4.15 -0.57 15.42
CA PHE A 292 3.33 0.30 14.58
C PHE A 292 3.48 -0.12 13.13
N ALA A 293 2.38 -0.10 12.37
CA ALA A 293 2.39 -0.49 10.97
C ALA A 293 1.34 0.28 10.17
N SER A 294 1.55 0.43 8.87
CA SER A 294 0.52 0.98 7.97
C SER A 294 -0.73 0.12 7.93
N GLU A 295 -0.61 -1.22 8.02
CA GLU A 295 -1.73 -2.15 7.96
C GLU A 295 -1.64 -3.27 9.00
N THR A 296 -2.80 -3.82 9.38
CA THR A 296 -2.88 -4.93 10.34
C THR A 296 -2.27 -6.24 9.82
N CYS A 297 -2.19 -6.45 8.50
CA CYS A 297 -1.52 -7.64 7.93
C CYS A 297 -0.05 -7.74 8.35
N ALA A 298 0.63 -6.61 8.53
CA ALA A 298 2.01 -6.59 9.01
C ALA A 298 2.12 -6.98 10.50
N LEU A 299 1.15 -6.59 11.34
CA LEU A 299 1.09 -7.01 12.74
C LEU A 299 0.93 -8.53 12.84
N GLY A 300 0.01 -9.12 12.05
CA GLY A 300 -0.21 -10.57 12.04
C GLY A 300 1.05 -11.36 11.70
N LEU A 301 1.83 -10.91 10.71
CA LEU A 301 3.05 -11.60 10.29
C LEU A 301 4.15 -11.59 11.37
N VAL A 302 4.25 -10.52 12.17
CA VAL A 302 5.23 -10.42 13.26
C VAL A 302 4.71 -10.97 14.60
N GLY A 303 3.51 -11.55 14.62
CA GLY A 303 2.91 -12.09 15.84
C GLY A 303 2.55 -11.01 16.86
N ALA A 304 2.15 -9.83 16.40
CA ALA A 304 1.64 -8.76 17.24
C ALA A 304 0.11 -8.73 17.19
N GLU A 305 -0.53 -8.72 18.34
CA GLU A 305 -1.98 -8.52 18.45
C GLU A 305 -2.33 -7.05 18.18
N TYR A 306 -3.36 -6.82 17.39
CA TYR A 306 -3.88 -5.48 17.13
C TYR A 306 -4.44 -4.86 18.41
N VAL A 307 -4.00 -3.66 18.76
CA VAL A 307 -4.49 -2.92 19.93
C VAL A 307 -5.49 -1.86 19.48
N ARG A 308 -5.09 -0.95 18.61
CA ARG A 308 -5.93 0.13 18.08
C ARG A 308 -5.28 0.85 16.90
N GLU A 309 -6.02 1.71 16.25
CA GLU A 309 -5.44 2.72 15.36
C GLU A 309 -4.76 3.84 16.17
N VAL A 310 -3.79 4.51 15.55
CA VAL A 310 -3.32 5.82 15.98
C VAL A 310 -4.36 6.84 15.52
N ASN A 311 -4.90 7.63 16.47
CA ASN A 311 -5.96 8.57 16.17
C ASN A 311 -5.44 9.73 15.26
N PRO A 312 -6.32 10.36 14.47
CA PRO A 312 -5.98 11.58 13.77
C PRO A 312 -5.42 12.66 14.72
N GLY A 313 -4.27 13.24 14.37
CA GLY A 313 -3.58 14.25 15.19
C GLY A 313 -2.92 13.71 16.45
N GLU A 314 -2.80 12.40 16.63
CA GLU A 314 -2.15 11.79 17.79
C GLU A 314 -0.65 11.57 17.54
N VAL A 315 0.15 11.84 18.59
CA VAL A 315 1.57 11.51 18.67
C VAL A 315 1.77 10.58 19.85
N ILE A 316 2.20 9.35 19.59
CA ILE A 316 2.48 8.32 20.59
C ILE A 316 4.00 8.23 20.77
N VAL A 317 4.45 8.13 22.01
CA VAL A 317 5.85 7.91 22.37
C VAL A 317 5.94 6.65 23.20
N VAL A 318 6.85 5.76 22.81
CA VAL A 318 7.18 4.56 23.59
C VAL A 318 8.63 4.65 24.01
N ASP A 319 8.88 4.58 25.32
CA ASP A 319 10.21 4.60 25.92
C ASP A 319 10.79 3.18 26.01
N SER A 320 12.05 2.99 25.62
CA SER A 320 12.70 1.66 25.63
C SER A 320 13.07 1.19 27.03
N HIS A 321 13.18 2.09 28.01
CA HIS A 321 13.64 1.73 29.36
C HIS A 321 12.58 1.03 30.20
N ASP A 322 11.35 1.52 30.12
CA ASP A 322 10.23 1.05 30.95
C ASP A 322 9.01 0.59 30.12
N MET A 323 9.11 0.67 28.80
CA MET A 323 8.02 0.39 27.85
C MET A 323 6.77 1.23 28.11
N SER A 324 6.93 2.39 28.78
CA SER A 324 5.83 3.33 28.99
C SER A 324 5.36 3.92 27.68
N ILE A 325 4.02 4.06 27.56
CA ILE A 325 3.37 4.65 26.38
C ILE A 325 2.77 5.98 26.79
N ASN A 326 3.29 7.06 26.24
CA ASN A 326 2.77 8.41 26.44
C ASN A 326 2.14 8.90 25.15
N THR A 327 1.04 9.65 25.26
CA THR A 327 0.36 10.22 24.12
C THR A 327 0.26 11.73 24.22
N SER A 328 0.41 12.40 23.09
CA SER A 328 0.16 13.82 22.92
C SER A 328 -0.75 14.01 21.71
N CYS A 329 -1.47 15.11 21.65
CA CYS A 329 -2.30 15.45 20.51
C CYS A 329 -1.87 16.78 19.93
N LEU A 330 -1.91 16.90 18.60
CA LEU A 330 -1.75 18.16 17.91
C LEU A 330 -2.89 19.11 18.31
N LEU A 331 -2.59 20.40 18.37
CA LEU A 331 -3.58 21.44 18.68
C LEU A 331 -4.62 21.59 17.58
N SER A 332 -4.20 21.40 16.33
CA SER A 332 -5.04 21.49 15.15
C SER A 332 -5.98 20.28 15.03
N LYS A 333 -7.22 20.45 15.52
CA LYS A 333 -8.26 19.42 15.33
C LYS A 333 -8.98 19.63 13.99
N LYS A 334 -8.97 18.60 13.16
CA LYS A 334 -9.65 18.59 11.85
C LYS A 334 -10.67 17.46 11.77
N PRO A 335 -11.69 17.57 10.90
CA PRO A 335 -12.59 16.45 10.63
C PRO A 335 -11.81 15.25 10.08
N ARG A 336 -12.12 14.04 10.58
CA ARG A 336 -11.54 12.79 10.05
C ARG A 336 -11.85 12.66 8.55
N LYS A 337 -10.83 12.34 7.74
CA LYS A 337 -10.92 12.18 6.28
C LYS A 337 -9.99 11.08 5.79
N CYS A 338 -10.27 9.86 6.20
CA CYS A 338 -9.52 8.66 5.82
C CYS A 338 -9.61 8.40 4.31
N CYS A 339 -8.55 7.96 3.68
CA CYS A 339 -8.56 7.65 2.25
C CYS A 339 -9.46 6.45 1.94
N VAL A 340 -10.55 6.68 1.19
CA VAL A 340 -11.47 5.60 0.78
C VAL A 340 -10.80 4.63 -0.19
N PHE A 341 -9.78 5.07 -0.92
CA PHE A 341 -9.08 4.28 -1.91
C PHE A 341 -8.26 3.12 -1.30
N GLU A 342 -7.96 3.19 0.00
CA GLU A 342 -7.43 2.04 0.75
C GLU A 342 -8.37 0.83 0.67
N HIS A 343 -9.68 1.05 0.77
CA HIS A 343 -10.68 -0.02 0.64
C HIS A 343 -10.94 -0.40 -0.82
N VAL A 344 -10.80 0.54 -1.75
CA VAL A 344 -10.98 0.24 -3.19
C VAL A 344 -9.84 -0.63 -3.71
N TYR A 345 -8.58 -0.25 -3.41
CA TYR A 345 -7.42 -0.88 -4.06
C TYR A 345 -6.24 -1.19 -3.15
N PHE A 346 -5.72 -0.21 -2.34
CA PHE A 346 -4.37 -0.32 -1.80
C PHE A 346 -4.19 -1.35 -0.71
N ALA A 347 -5.04 -1.32 0.33
CA ALA A 347 -4.87 -2.21 1.47
C ALA A 347 -5.10 -3.68 1.09
N LEU A 348 -4.37 -4.59 1.70
CA LEU A 348 -4.58 -6.01 1.49
C LEU A 348 -5.96 -6.46 2.01
N PRO A 349 -6.62 -7.40 1.33
CA PRO A 349 -7.95 -7.86 1.73
C PRO A 349 -8.02 -8.46 3.14
N ASN A 350 -6.92 -9.00 3.67
CA ASN A 350 -6.81 -9.53 5.02
C ASN A 350 -6.51 -8.48 6.08
N SER A 351 -6.43 -7.19 5.69
CA SER A 351 -6.26 -6.08 6.62
C SER A 351 -7.60 -5.54 7.13
N VAL A 352 -7.56 -4.97 8.33
CA VAL A 352 -8.58 -4.06 8.87
C VAL A 352 -7.98 -2.66 8.83
N VAL A 353 -8.64 -1.75 8.12
CA VAL A 353 -8.18 -0.37 7.92
C VAL A 353 -9.33 0.56 8.29
N PHE A 354 -9.05 1.59 9.09
CA PHE A 354 -10.03 2.56 9.56
C PHE A 354 -11.24 1.93 10.28
N GLY A 355 -11.02 0.77 10.93
CA GLY A 355 -12.06 0.02 11.62
C GLY A 355 -12.86 -0.94 10.73
N HIS A 356 -12.65 -0.95 9.42
CA HIS A 356 -13.41 -1.78 8.47
C HIS A 356 -12.52 -2.87 7.85
N PRO A 357 -12.98 -4.15 7.80
CA PRO A 357 -12.31 -5.21 7.05
C PRO A 357 -12.33 -4.92 5.56
N VAL A 358 -11.16 -4.88 4.93
CA VAL A 358 -11.00 -4.50 3.51
C VAL A 358 -11.76 -5.45 2.58
N HIS A 359 -11.66 -6.78 2.81
CA HIS A 359 -12.37 -7.77 1.99
C HIS A 359 -13.89 -7.57 2.03
N ALA A 360 -14.45 -7.23 3.21
CA ALA A 360 -15.90 -7.03 3.37
C ALA A 360 -16.37 -5.77 2.64
N ALA A 361 -15.60 -4.67 2.70
CA ALA A 361 -15.90 -3.45 1.96
C ALA A 361 -15.94 -3.72 0.45
N ARG A 362 -14.91 -4.40 -0.11
CA ARG A 362 -14.86 -4.77 -1.53
C ARG A 362 -15.99 -5.69 -1.94
N TYR A 363 -16.33 -6.68 -1.11
CA TYR A 363 -17.47 -7.55 -1.34
C TYR A 363 -18.78 -6.74 -1.44
N ASN A 364 -19.00 -5.81 -0.49
CA ASN A 364 -20.17 -4.94 -0.47
C ASN A 364 -20.24 -4.02 -1.70
N PHE A 365 -19.10 -3.50 -2.19
CA PHE A 365 -19.03 -2.73 -3.43
C PHE A 365 -19.53 -3.56 -4.62
N GLY A 366 -19.07 -4.81 -4.74
CA GLY A 366 -19.53 -5.70 -5.79
C GLY A 366 -21.01 -6.05 -5.71
N ALA A 367 -21.51 -6.32 -4.51
CA ALA A 367 -22.94 -6.61 -4.31
C ALA A 367 -23.84 -5.40 -4.62
N ALA A 368 -23.38 -4.18 -4.28
CA ALA A 368 -24.07 -2.94 -4.61
C ALA A 368 -24.07 -2.71 -6.13
N LEU A 369 -22.92 -2.90 -6.78
CA LEU A 369 -22.75 -2.76 -8.22
C LEU A 369 -23.66 -3.71 -9.02
N ALA A 370 -23.88 -4.95 -8.53
CA ALA A 370 -24.82 -5.89 -9.14
C ALA A 370 -26.27 -5.40 -9.10
N ARG A 371 -26.66 -4.73 -8.02
CA ARG A 371 -28.02 -4.14 -7.88
C ARG A 371 -28.20 -2.89 -8.74
N GLU A 372 -27.18 -2.02 -8.80
CA GLU A 372 -27.24 -0.78 -9.60
C GLU A 372 -27.15 -1.03 -11.09
N SER A 373 -26.30 -1.96 -11.49
CA SER A 373 -25.93 -2.18 -12.89
C SER A 373 -25.84 -3.66 -13.21
N PRO A 374 -26.95 -4.38 -13.18
CA PRO A 374 -26.99 -5.78 -13.57
C PRO A 374 -26.55 -5.97 -15.02
N ALA A 375 -26.16 -7.19 -15.38
CA ALA A 375 -25.85 -7.59 -16.75
C ALA A 375 -26.80 -8.74 -17.17
N PRO A 376 -28.06 -8.42 -17.56
CA PRO A 376 -29.02 -9.45 -17.92
C PRO A 376 -28.52 -10.21 -19.14
N GLY A 377 -28.63 -11.55 -19.08
CA GLY A 377 -28.19 -12.44 -20.16
C GLY A 377 -26.69 -12.80 -20.12
N ALA A 378 -25.93 -12.31 -19.14
CA ALA A 378 -24.58 -12.78 -18.92
C ALA A 378 -24.53 -14.22 -18.38
N ASP A 379 -23.50 -14.96 -18.76
CA ASP A 379 -23.35 -16.37 -18.38
C ASP A 379 -22.55 -16.54 -17.09
N ILE A 380 -21.54 -15.70 -16.87
CA ILE A 380 -20.58 -15.82 -15.75
C ILE A 380 -20.04 -14.46 -15.27
N VAL A 381 -19.56 -14.44 -14.04
CA VAL A 381 -18.79 -13.32 -13.44
C VAL A 381 -17.36 -13.75 -13.25
N ILE A 382 -16.41 -12.91 -13.67
CA ILE A 382 -14.98 -13.12 -13.44
C ILE A 382 -14.32 -11.88 -12.81
N PRO A 383 -13.30 -12.05 -11.96
CA PRO A 383 -12.50 -10.93 -11.47
C PRO A 383 -11.37 -10.59 -12.43
N VAL A 384 -10.94 -9.32 -12.41
CA VAL A 384 -9.56 -8.97 -12.78
C VAL A 384 -8.65 -9.33 -11.59
N PRO A 385 -7.70 -10.25 -11.75
CA PRO A 385 -6.81 -10.64 -10.66
C PRO A 385 -5.82 -9.52 -10.27
N ASP A 386 -5.51 -9.28 -8.99
CA ASP A 386 -6.13 -9.89 -7.80
C ASP A 386 -7.17 -8.93 -7.17
N SER A 387 -7.17 -7.65 -7.58
CA SER A 387 -7.92 -6.54 -6.98
C SER A 387 -9.44 -6.68 -7.10
N GLY A 388 -9.94 -7.18 -8.22
CA GLY A 388 -11.37 -7.39 -8.47
C GLY A 388 -11.99 -8.60 -7.76
N PHE A 389 -11.19 -9.44 -7.08
CA PHE A 389 -11.65 -10.76 -6.60
C PHE A 389 -12.84 -10.68 -5.64
N PHE A 390 -12.74 -9.90 -4.56
CA PHE A 390 -13.81 -9.82 -3.55
C PHE A 390 -15.04 -9.09 -4.07
N ALA A 391 -14.85 -8.07 -4.91
CA ALA A 391 -15.99 -7.41 -5.56
C ALA A 391 -16.72 -8.35 -6.54
N ALA A 392 -15.98 -9.19 -7.26
CA ALA A 392 -16.59 -10.20 -8.14
C ALA A 392 -17.38 -11.26 -7.36
N LEU A 393 -16.92 -11.67 -6.18
CA LEU A 393 -17.68 -12.56 -5.31
C LEU A 393 -19.01 -11.91 -4.88
N GLY A 394 -18.96 -10.66 -4.40
CA GLY A 394 -20.16 -9.93 -4.00
C GLY A 394 -21.13 -9.68 -5.16
N PHE A 395 -20.61 -9.36 -6.34
CA PHE A 395 -21.42 -9.20 -7.55
C PHE A 395 -22.08 -10.52 -7.95
N ALA A 396 -21.34 -11.62 -7.97
CA ALA A 396 -21.85 -12.94 -8.35
C ALA A 396 -22.98 -13.41 -7.42
N GLU A 397 -22.78 -13.26 -6.10
CA GLU A 397 -23.80 -13.65 -5.12
C GLU A 397 -25.07 -12.80 -5.26
N ALA A 398 -24.92 -11.47 -5.40
CA ALA A 398 -26.07 -10.56 -5.51
C ALA A 398 -26.83 -10.68 -6.84
N SER A 399 -26.13 -11.03 -7.93
CA SER A 399 -26.74 -11.22 -9.26
C SER A 399 -27.26 -12.63 -9.53
N GLY A 400 -26.84 -13.62 -8.72
CA GLY A 400 -27.11 -15.04 -8.96
C GLY A 400 -26.31 -15.67 -10.13
N LEU A 401 -25.37 -14.92 -10.72
CA LEU A 401 -24.51 -15.41 -11.79
C LEU A 401 -23.38 -16.29 -11.23
N PRO A 402 -22.98 -17.36 -11.92
CA PRO A 402 -21.86 -18.20 -11.49
C PRO A 402 -20.54 -17.42 -11.47
N PHE A 403 -19.84 -17.40 -10.32
CA PHE A 403 -18.46 -16.94 -10.24
C PHE A 403 -17.52 -17.95 -10.90
N ARG A 404 -16.60 -17.47 -11.74
CA ARG A 404 -15.54 -18.27 -12.37
C ARG A 404 -14.22 -17.48 -12.37
N GLN A 405 -13.11 -18.18 -12.24
CA GLN A 405 -11.80 -17.61 -12.51
C GLN A 405 -11.52 -17.70 -14.01
N GLY A 406 -11.72 -16.60 -14.73
CA GLY A 406 -11.51 -16.55 -16.19
C GLY A 406 -10.12 -16.10 -16.59
N LEU A 407 -9.40 -15.47 -15.68
CA LEU A 407 -8.04 -14.96 -15.87
C LEU A 407 -7.12 -15.45 -14.75
N ILE A 408 -5.87 -15.77 -15.10
CA ILE A 408 -4.81 -16.08 -14.13
C ILE A 408 -3.72 -15.02 -14.25
N ARG A 409 -3.22 -14.53 -13.10
CA ARG A 409 -2.03 -13.68 -13.03
C ARG A 409 -0.77 -14.54 -12.87
N SER A 410 0.26 -14.27 -13.67
CA SER A 410 1.60 -14.82 -13.46
C SER A 410 2.32 -14.05 -12.37
N HIS A 411 2.64 -14.73 -11.27
CA HIS A 411 3.39 -14.15 -10.14
C HIS A 411 4.90 -14.04 -10.40
N TYR A 412 5.41 -14.69 -11.44
CA TYR A 412 6.84 -14.77 -11.76
C TYR A 412 7.30 -13.72 -12.76
N VAL A 413 6.39 -12.98 -13.38
CA VAL A 413 6.72 -11.89 -14.31
C VAL A 413 6.94 -10.62 -13.49
N GLY A 414 8.22 -10.36 -13.18
CA GLY A 414 8.65 -9.12 -12.56
C GLY A 414 8.57 -7.92 -13.53
N ARG A 415 8.89 -6.71 -13.03
CA ARG A 415 8.97 -5.46 -13.84
C ARG A 415 10.14 -5.44 -14.86
N SER A 416 10.86 -6.56 -15.06
CA SER A 416 12.18 -6.60 -15.69
C SER A 416 12.19 -6.78 -17.20
N PHE A 417 11.07 -6.78 -17.92
CA PHE A 417 11.08 -6.82 -19.37
C PHE A 417 10.97 -5.41 -19.94
N ILE A 418 12.14 -4.80 -20.18
CA ILE A 418 12.31 -3.58 -20.96
C ILE A 418 12.43 -4.03 -22.41
N GLU A 419 11.35 -3.91 -23.17
CA GLU A 419 11.36 -4.30 -24.58
C GLU A 419 10.99 -3.11 -25.46
N PRO A 420 11.74 -2.85 -26.55
CA PRO A 420 11.69 -1.58 -27.28
C PRO A 420 10.55 -1.45 -28.30
N ASN A 421 9.77 -2.50 -28.61
CA ASN A 421 8.75 -2.42 -29.66
C ASN A 421 7.34 -2.81 -29.20
N GLN A 422 6.31 -2.48 -30.03
CA GLN A 422 4.89 -2.63 -29.70
C GLN A 422 4.44 -4.09 -29.58
N GLU A 423 5.05 -5.01 -30.33
CA GLU A 423 4.73 -6.43 -30.29
C GLU A 423 5.18 -7.06 -28.97
N GLU A 424 6.33 -6.67 -28.49
CA GLU A 424 6.90 -7.08 -27.21
C GLU A 424 6.13 -6.53 -26.03
N ARG A 425 5.60 -5.29 -26.13
CA ARG A 425 4.66 -4.73 -25.13
C ARG A 425 3.35 -5.52 -25.04
N ASN A 426 2.83 -6.01 -26.16
CA ASN A 426 1.65 -6.88 -26.19
C ASN A 426 1.95 -8.26 -25.57
N LEU A 427 3.18 -8.74 -25.71
CA LEU A 427 3.65 -9.97 -25.08
C LEU A 427 3.71 -9.84 -23.55
N ALA A 428 4.12 -8.69 -23.03
CA ALA A 428 4.19 -8.44 -21.59
C ALA A 428 2.82 -8.53 -20.87
N VAL A 429 1.70 -8.16 -21.54
CA VAL A 429 0.34 -8.38 -20.98
C VAL A 429 0.00 -9.86 -20.95
N LYS A 430 0.25 -10.56 -22.06
CA LYS A 430 0.02 -11.99 -22.15
C LYS A 430 0.85 -12.79 -21.14
N LEU A 431 2.03 -12.27 -20.77
CA LEU A 431 2.87 -12.86 -19.72
C LEU A 431 2.31 -12.59 -18.30
N LYS A 432 1.64 -11.45 -18.08
CA LYS A 432 1.06 -11.11 -16.76
C LYS A 432 -0.32 -11.72 -16.52
N LEU A 433 -1.16 -11.75 -17.55
CA LEU A 433 -2.53 -12.25 -17.46
C LEU A 433 -2.76 -13.25 -18.59
N ALA A 434 -3.26 -14.42 -18.25
CA ALA A 434 -3.64 -15.47 -19.19
C ALA A 434 -5.11 -15.83 -19.02
N PRO A 435 -5.92 -15.87 -20.12
CA PRO A 435 -7.26 -16.44 -20.07
C PRO A 435 -7.19 -17.94 -19.80
N ILE A 436 -8.19 -18.46 -19.10
CA ILE A 436 -8.33 -19.91 -18.90
C ILE A 436 -9.17 -20.46 -20.05
N ASP A 437 -8.56 -21.34 -20.84
CA ASP A 437 -9.22 -22.00 -21.96
C ASP A 437 -10.49 -22.74 -21.52
N GLY A 438 -11.53 -22.64 -22.33
CA GLY A 438 -12.82 -23.28 -22.08
C GLY A 438 -13.71 -22.59 -21.03
N VAL A 439 -13.21 -21.62 -20.26
CA VAL A 439 -14.04 -20.85 -19.31
C VAL A 439 -14.77 -19.70 -19.99
N LEU A 440 -14.10 -19.00 -20.91
CA LEU A 440 -14.58 -17.77 -21.54
C LEU A 440 -15.25 -18.01 -22.92
N GLU A 441 -14.84 -19.06 -23.62
CA GLU A 441 -15.22 -19.30 -25.02
C GLU A 441 -16.76 -19.35 -25.22
N GLY A 442 -17.23 -18.46 -26.10
CA GLY A 442 -18.65 -18.32 -26.44
C GLY A 442 -19.54 -17.73 -25.34
N LYS A 443 -18.98 -17.33 -24.21
CA LYS A 443 -19.73 -16.79 -23.06
C LYS A 443 -19.91 -15.28 -23.15
N SER A 444 -21.03 -14.82 -22.57
CA SER A 444 -21.26 -13.44 -22.20
C SER A 444 -20.75 -13.25 -20.76
N VAL A 445 -19.70 -12.43 -20.58
CA VAL A 445 -18.87 -12.40 -19.37
C VAL A 445 -18.98 -11.04 -18.67
N VAL A 446 -19.32 -11.04 -17.39
CA VAL A 446 -19.19 -9.87 -16.54
C VAL A 446 -17.78 -9.85 -15.94
N VAL A 447 -17.04 -8.82 -16.23
CA VAL A 447 -15.67 -8.61 -15.74
C VAL A 447 -15.68 -7.55 -14.65
N ILE A 448 -15.29 -7.91 -13.45
CA ILE A 448 -15.23 -7.00 -12.30
C ILE A 448 -13.79 -6.52 -12.11
N ASP A 449 -13.60 -5.20 -12.14
CA ASP A 449 -12.34 -4.53 -11.78
C ASP A 449 -12.58 -3.52 -10.65
N ASP A 450 -11.51 -3.10 -9.95
CA ASP A 450 -11.60 -2.13 -8.86
C ASP A 450 -11.79 -0.69 -9.35
N SER A 451 -11.04 -0.28 -10.38
CA SER A 451 -11.01 1.11 -10.86
C SER A 451 -10.47 1.22 -12.29
N ILE A 452 -10.78 2.34 -12.95
CA ILE A 452 -10.20 2.73 -14.24
C ILE A 452 -9.58 4.13 -14.10
N VAL A 453 -8.33 4.29 -14.56
CA VAL A 453 -7.59 5.56 -14.52
C VAL A 453 -7.39 6.11 -15.93
N ARG A 454 -6.44 5.54 -16.71
CA ARG A 454 -6.19 5.92 -18.12
C ARG A 454 -6.98 5.07 -19.12
N GLY A 455 -7.46 3.89 -18.72
CA GLY A 455 -8.21 2.94 -19.54
C GLY A 455 -7.35 2.00 -20.40
N THR A 456 -6.03 2.17 -20.42
CA THR A 456 -5.13 1.36 -21.26
C THR A 456 -5.07 -0.10 -20.83
N THR A 457 -4.99 -0.37 -19.54
CA THR A 457 -5.00 -1.73 -18.97
C THR A 457 -6.34 -2.41 -19.20
N SER A 458 -7.43 -1.72 -18.90
CA SER A 458 -8.78 -2.27 -19.06
C SER A 458 -9.10 -2.59 -20.52
N SER A 459 -8.69 -1.72 -21.48
CA SER A 459 -8.83 -2.00 -22.93
C SER A 459 -8.10 -3.29 -23.33
N LYS A 460 -6.87 -3.49 -22.86
CA LYS A 460 -6.08 -4.70 -23.14
C LYS A 460 -6.69 -5.95 -22.51
N ILE A 461 -7.26 -5.84 -21.31
CA ILE A 461 -7.98 -6.95 -20.66
C ILE A 461 -9.19 -7.32 -21.48
N VAL A 462 -10.01 -6.36 -21.94
CA VAL A 462 -11.16 -6.62 -22.81
C VAL A 462 -10.73 -7.31 -24.11
N GLN A 463 -9.67 -6.80 -24.76
CA GLN A 463 -9.11 -7.42 -25.97
C GLN A 463 -8.61 -8.85 -25.72
N LEU A 464 -7.93 -9.09 -24.59
CA LEU A 464 -7.45 -10.41 -24.20
C LEU A 464 -8.59 -11.40 -24.01
N ILE A 465 -9.68 -11.00 -23.34
CA ILE A 465 -10.86 -11.81 -23.10
C ILE A 465 -11.61 -12.09 -24.41
N LYS A 466 -11.78 -11.09 -25.28
CA LYS A 466 -12.46 -11.24 -26.59
C LYS A 466 -11.62 -12.06 -27.58
N ASN A 467 -10.35 -11.69 -27.78
CA ASN A 467 -9.54 -12.23 -28.87
C ASN A 467 -8.88 -13.58 -28.51
N THR A 468 -8.36 -13.71 -27.28
CA THR A 468 -7.69 -14.95 -26.83
C THR A 468 -8.66 -15.85 -26.09
N GLY A 469 -9.46 -15.33 -25.17
CA GLY A 469 -10.47 -16.07 -24.43
C GLY A 469 -11.72 -16.41 -25.27
N LYS A 470 -11.89 -15.77 -26.44
CA LYS A 470 -13.02 -15.96 -27.39
C LYS A 470 -14.38 -15.76 -26.72
N ALA A 471 -14.49 -14.85 -25.78
CA ALA A 471 -15.77 -14.48 -25.19
C ALA A 471 -16.67 -13.83 -26.24
N ARG A 472 -17.99 -14.13 -26.18
CA ARG A 472 -19.00 -13.55 -27.05
C ARG A 472 -19.26 -12.08 -26.74
N GLU A 473 -19.37 -11.77 -25.45
CA GLU A 473 -19.60 -10.41 -24.94
C GLU A 473 -18.79 -10.17 -23.66
N VAL A 474 -18.39 -8.91 -23.44
CA VAL A 474 -17.63 -8.48 -22.26
C VAL A 474 -18.31 -7.27 -21.63
N HIS A 475 -18.88 -7.44 -20.45
CA HIS A 475 -19.56 -6.42 -19.66
C HIS A 475 -18.65 -5.98 -18.51
N MET A 476 -18.04 -4.79 -18.63
CA MET A 476 -17.18 -4.26 -17.58
C MET A 476 -18.01 -3.67 -16.45
N ARG A 477 -17.66 -3.99 -15.21
CA ARG A 477 -18.26 -3.46 -13.98
C ARG A 477 -17.16 -3.04 -13.02
N ILE A 478 -17.13 -1.77 -12.69
CA ILE A 478 -16.05 -1.15 -11.93
C ILE A 478 -16.53 -0.87 -10.52
N ALA A 479 -15.85 -1.46 -9.53
CA ALA A 479 -16.24 -1.41 -8.11
C ALA A 479 -15.87 -0.09 -7.40
N SER A 480 -15.72 0.98 -8.17
CA SER A 480 -15.56 2.36 -7.69
C SER A 480 -16.24 3.35 -8.63
N PRO A 481 -16.47 4.59 -8.19
CA PRO A 481 -16.88 5.67 -9.07
C PRO A 481 -15.79 6.04 -10.08
N PRO A 482 -16.11 6.80 -11.15
CA PRO A 482 -15.12 7.36 -12.07
C PRO A 482 -14.10 8.23 -11.33
N ILE A 483 -12.81 8.02 -11.61
CA ILE A 483 -11.74 8.85 -11.05
C ILE A 483 -11.64 10.12 -11.91
N VAL A 484 -11.92 11.28 -11.29
CA VAL A 484 -11.97 12.58 -11.96
C VAL A 484 -10.97 13.59 -11.38
N GLY A 485 -10.38 13.31 -10.21
CA GLY A 485 -9.42 14.18 -9.52
C GLY A 485 -8.10 13.46 -9.23
N SER A 486 -6.98 14.17 -9.41
CA SER A 486 -5.67 13.71 -8.95
C SER A 486 -5.61 13.71 -7.42
N CYS A 487 -4.79 12.87 -6.82
CA CYS A 487 -4.61 12.81 -5.39
C CYS A 487 -3.39 13.64 -4.96
N TYR A 488 -3.52 14.36 -3.83
CA TYR A 488 -2.44 15.15 -3.21
C TYR A 488 -2.06 14.60 -1.83
N TYR A 489 -2.55 13.40 -1.47
CA TYR A 489 -2.43 12.84 -0.11
C TYR A 489 -1.68 11.50 -0.10
N GLY A 490 -0.75 11.32 -1.05
CA GLY A 490 0.17 10.19 -1.08
C GLY A 490 -0.20 9.06 -2.05
N VAL A 491 -1.26 9.22 -2.87
CA VAL A 491 -1.54 8.30 -3.98
C VAL A 491 -0.97 8.90 -5.26
N ASP A 492 -0.09 8.18 -5.94
CA ASP A 492 0.40 8.60 -7.26
C ASP A 492 -0.71 8.38 -8.30
N THR A 493 -1.39 9.46 -8.63
CA THR A 493 -2.38 9.50 -9.70
C THR A 493 -1.86 10.34 -10.86
N PRO A 494 -2.20 9.99 -12.11
CA PRO A 494 -1.81 10.80 -13.26
C PRO A 494 -2.43 12.18 -13.21
N ARG A 495 -1.95 13.07 -14.09
CA ARG A 495 -2.53 14.41 -14.26
C ARG A 495 -4.00 14.33 -14.62
N ALA A 496 -4.76 15.36 -14.26
CA ALA A 496 -6.20 15.41 -14.50
C ALA A 496 -6.56 15.18 -15.99
N GLU A 497 -5.71 15.65 -16.92
CA GLU A 497 -5.87 15.51 -18.37
C GLU A 497 -5.68 14.06 -18.85
N GLU A 498 -4.92 13.26 -18.12
CA GLU A 498 -4.67 11.85 -18.44
C GLU A 498 -5.77 10.91 -17.91
N LEU A 499 -6.60 11.39 -16.98
CA LEU A 499 -7.73 10.64 -16.44
C LEU A 499 -8.78 10.47 -17.54
N ILE A 500 -9.09 9.22 -17.92
CA ILE A 500 -10.00 8.92 -19.02
C ILE A 500 -11.40 9.51 -18.77
N SER A 501 -11.87 9.49 -17.51
CA SER A 501 -13.17 10.00 -17.10
C SER A 501 -13.27 11.53 -17.11
N ASN A 502 -12.15 12.25 -17.35
CA ASN A 502 -12.15 13.69 -17.58
C ASN A 502 -12.27 14.06 -19.07
N ARG A 503 -11.97 13.10 -19.96
CA ARG A 503 -11.96 13.29 -21.40
C ARG A 503 -13.19 12.71 -22.08
N LEU A 504 -13.74 11.65 -21.51
CA LEU A 504 -14.83 10.88 -22.10
C LEU A 504 -15.92 10.65 -21.03
N ASP A 505 -17.18 10.66 -21.46
CA ASP A 505 -18.28 10.16 -20.67
C ASP A 505 -18.24 8.62 -20.59
N VAL A 506 -19.13 8.00 -19.82
CA VAL A 506 -19.14 6.55 -19.60
C VAL A 506 -19.28 5.78 -20.91
N GLU A 507 -20.07 6.29 -21.86
CA GLU A 507 -20.24 5.64 -23.16
C GLU A 507 -18.98 5.77 -24.04
N GLY A 508 -18.32 6.93 -24.02
CA GLY A 508 -17.04 7.12 -24.69
C GLY A 508 -15.93 6.24 -24.10
N VAL A 509 -15.89 6.09 -22.76
CA VAL A 509 -14.98 5.14 -22.09
C VAL A 509 -15.29 3.71 -22.53
N ARG A 510 -16.57 3.29 -22.55
CA ARG A 510 -16.98 1.97 -23.02
C ARG A 510 -16.45 1.66 -24.43
N GLN A 511 -16.61 2.61 -25.35
CA GLN A 511 -16.12 2.50 -26.73
C GLN A 511 -14.59 2.43 -26.78
N ALA A 512 -13.90 3.24 -26.02
CA ALA A 512 -12.44 3.24 -25.94
C ALA A 512 -11.89 1.90 -25.39
N LEU A 513 -12.59 1.27 -24.45
CA LEU A 513 -12.25 -0.06 -23.94
C LEU A 513 -12.57 -1.18 -24.93
N GLY A 514 -13.55 -1.00 -25.81
CA GLY A 514 -14.09 -2.02 -26.70
C GLY A 514 -15.01 -3.03 -25.99
N SER A 515 -15.57 -2.67 -24.82
CA SER A 515 -16.52 -3.52 -24.08
C SER A 515 -17.94 -3.36 -24.60
N ASP A 516 -18.78 -4.40 -24.39
CA ASP A 516 -20.17 -4.39 -24.83
C ASP A 516 -21.07 -3.57 -23.88
N SER A 517 -20.71 -3.50 -22.60
CA SER A 517 -21.27 -2.52 -21.66
C SER A 517 -20.25 -2.13 -20.61
N LEU A 518 -20.44 -0.95 -20.01
CA LEU A 518 -19.61 -0.44 -18.91
C LEU A 518 -20.51 0.23 -17.88
N ALA A 519 -20.25 -0.05 -16.60
CA ALA A 519 -20.82 0.71 -15.49
C ALA A 519 -19.83 0.82 -14.35
N PHE A 520 -19.93 1.93 -13.63
CA PHE A 520 -19.19 2.23 -12.40
C PHE A 520 -20.14 2.16 -11.20
N LEU A 521 -19.60 1.81 -10.03
CA LEU A 521 -20.32 1.93 -8.77
C LEU A 521 -20.63 3.41 -8.50
N SER A 522 -21.83 3.73 -8.05
CA SER A 522 -22.16 5.08 -7.62
C SER A 522 -21.38 5.49 -6.37
N LEU A 523 -21.14 6.81 -6.21
CA LEU A 523 -20.50 7.33 -4.99
C LEU A 523 -21.37 7.09 -3.75
N GLU A 524 -22.68 7.14 -3.91
CA GLU A 524 -23.67 6.88 -2.87
C GLU A 524 -23.54 5.45 -2.34
N SER A 525 -23.47 4.48 -3.23
CA SER A 525 -23.34 3.06 -2.85
C SER A 525 -21.96 2.72 -2.31
N LEU A 526 -20.90 3.34 -2.82
CA LEU A 526 -19.57 3.22 -2.22
C LEU A 526 -19.60 3.72 -0.77
N LYS A 527 -20.21 4.87 -0.50
CA LYS A 527 -20.36 5.44 0.84
C LYS A 527 -21.26 4.59 1.74
N ALA A 528 -22.33 4.05 1.21
CA ALA A 528 -23.28 3.22 1.97
C ALA A 528 -22.62 1.97 2.58
N ALA A 529 -21.50 1.49 2.02
CA ALA A 529 -20.75 0.39 2.59
C ALA A 529 -20.13 0.70 3.97
N PHE A 530 -20.01 1.99 4.33
CA PHE A 530 -19.44 2.48 5.59
C PHE A 530 -20.51 3.04 6.56
N GLY A 531 -21.79 3.01 6.19
CA GLY A 531 -22.90 3.48 7.03
C GLY A 531 -22.71 4.93 7.49
N ASP A 532 -22.91 5.17 8.79
CA ASP A 532 -22.82 6.51 9.41
C ASP A 532 -21.38 7.08 9.37
N GLU A 533 -20.36 6.25 9.18
CA GLU A 533 -18.96 6.67 9.08
C GLU A 533 -18.55 7.15 7.67
N ALA A 534 -19.45 7.08 6.69
CA ALA A 534 -19.19 7.49 5.30
C ALA A 534 -18.64 8.93 5.18
N CYS A 535 -19.08 9.84 6.06
CA CYS A 535 -18.60 11.23 6.09
C CYS A 535 -17.14 11.38 6.56
N MET A 536 -16.57 10.34 7.18
CA MET A 536 -15.19 10.30 7.67
C MET A 536 -14.18 9.92 6.58
N PHE A 537 -14.62 9.64 5.36
CA PHE A 537 -13.74 9.28 4.26
C PHE A 537 -13.46 10.45 3.32
N CYS A 538 -12.23 10.49 2.81
CA CYS A 538 -11.83 11.35 1.70
C CYS A 538 -12.22 10.64 0.40
N ASP A 539 -12.99 11.34 -0.43
CA ASP A 539 -13.46 10.92 -1.75
C ASP A 539 -13.03 11.91 -2.86
N ALA A 540 -11.98 12.69 -2.60
CA ALA A 540 -11.55 13.79 -3.47
C ALA A 540 -11.20 13.32 -4.90
N CYS A 541 -10.65 12.09 -5.06
CA CYS A 541 -10.38 11.48 -6.36
C CYS A 541 -11.65 11.28 -7.21
N PHE A 542 -12.83 11.17 -6.58
CA PHE A 542 -14.13 11.01 -7.25
C PHE A 542 -14.93 12.34 -7.35
N THR A 543 -14.62 13.32 -6.47
CA THR A 543 -15.46 14.53 -6.31
C THR A 543 -14.72 15.84 -6.57
N ARG A 544 -13.38 15.84 -6.59
CA ARG A 544 -12.50 17.03 -6.56
C ARG A 544 -12.72 17.93 -5.34
N LYS A 545 -13.34 17.44 -4.28
CA LYS A 545 -13.54 18.17 -3.02
C LYS A 545 -12.41 17.80 -2.06
N TYR A 546 -11.34 18.57 -2.07
CA TYR A 546 -10.14 18.30 -1.29
C TYR A 546 -10.28 18.85 0.13
N PRO A 547 -10.08 18.01 1.19
CA PRO A 547 -10.07 18.49 2.58
C PRO A 547 -8.97 19.51 2.87
N VAL A 548 -7.81 19.38 2.24
CA VAL A 548 -6.71 20.34 2.21
C VAL A 548 -6.50 20.73 0.76
N PRO A 549 -6.92 21.92 0.31
CA PRO A 549 -6.77 22.31 -1.09
C PRO A 549 -5.29 22.34 -1.51
N PRO A 550 -4.94 21.78 -2.68
CA PRO A 550 -3.60 21.91 -3.22
C PRO A 550 -3.28 23.37 -3.49
N ARG A 551 -2.03 23.79 -3.28
CA ARG A 551 -1.58 25.15 -3.61
C ARG A 551 -1.35 25.27 -5.12
N GLU A 552 -1.54 26.46 -5.69
CA GLU A 552 -1.43 26.68 -7.15
C GLU A 552 -0.09 26.23 -7.72
N HIS A 553 1.02 26.40 -7.00
CA HIS A 553 2.35 25.92 -7.41
C HIS A 553 2.46 24.39 -7.51
N GLU A 554 1.73 23.64 -6.72
CA GLU A 554 1.74 22.18 -6.77
C GLU A 554 0.97 21.64 -7.97
N ILE A 555 -0.04 22.37 -8.43
CA ILE A 555 -0.75 22.08 -9.68
C ILE A 555 0.22 22.22 -10.87
N PHE A 556 1.12 23.21 -10.85
CA PHE A 556 2.13 23.44 -11.89
C PHE A 556 3.29 22.44 -11.84
N ASN A 557 3.77 22.06 -10.66
CA ASN A 557 4.88 21.11 -10.54
C ASN A 557 4.49 19.67 -10.93
N MET A 558 3.21 19.32 -10.96
CA MET A 558 2.72 18.12 -11.65
C MET A 558 2.76 18.24 -13.17
N VAL A 559 2.96 19.45 -13.72
CA VAL A 559 3.08 19.67 -15.17
C VAL A 559 4.47 19.27 -15.69
N ASP A 560 5.50 19.27 -14.85
CA ASP A 560 6.90 18.99 -15.23
C ASP A 560 7.40 17.57 -14.83
N LYS A 561 6.53 16.72 -14.31
CA LYS A 561 6.81 15.30 -14.02
C LYS A 561 6.24 14.39 -15.14
#